data_fbd09a6820643bdeb08d5be9b2347672
#
_entry.id   fbd09a6820643bdeb08d5be9b2347672
#
_cell.length_a   1.000
_cell.length_b   1.000
_cell.length_c   1.000
_cell.angle_alpha   90.00
_cell.angle_beta   90.00
_cell.angle_gamma   90.00
#
_symmetry.space_group_name_H-M   'P 1'
#
loop_
_entity.id
_entity.type
_entity.pdbx_description
1 polymer ?
#
loop_
_entity_poly.entity_id
_entity_poly.type
_entity_poly.pdbx_seq_one_letter_code
_entity_poly.pdbx_strand_id
1 'polypeptide(L)'
;MNIFDYIILYSLIIIWIIILINVILVIGGYFYYLDTIKFIDNQELDEYPFVSVLVPAHNEGKVIEKTARALLAFNYPKDKYEIIIINDNSSDNSAEILSNISNEFNKRNFIVINTDKRTGGKGKSTALNIGFERSKGEIIAVYDADNTPEKDALKHLVKTLIKDNSLGAVIGKFRCRNKEVNLLTKFINIETLTFQWMAQAGRWKLFNLCTIPGTNFVIRRSILEEINGWDTKAITEDTELSFRIYRMGYKIKFMPLAVTWEQEPQTLNVWFKQRSRWAKGNIYVVLKNFKYLFDKSAGATRFDILYYILIYAFFLSATIISDILFIFGAAELVTINIIGYNIILWILAYSVFVFSILVAISTEKGELTFSNFLVVLAMYFTYCKLWGIVAAIGFYNYIKDVILKREAKWYKTERF
;
A
#
# COMPACT_ATOMS: atom_id res chain seq x y z
N MET A 1 -31.27 29.97 -1.21
CA MET A 1 -29.93 29.36 -1.33
C MET A 1 -29.24 29.96 -2.54
N ASN A 2 -28.06 30.47 -2.38
CA ASN A 2 -27.20 30.95 -3.48
C ASN A 2 -26.34 29.80 -4.02
N ILE A 3 -25.54 30.07 -5.07
CA ILE A 3 -24.67 29.03 -5.69
C ILE A 3 -23.65 28.46 -4.68
N PHE A 4 -23.13 29.26 -3.77
CA PHE A 4 -22.16 28.82 -2.75
C PHE A 4 -22.82 27.88 -1.74
N ASP A 5 -24.12 28.03 -1.44
CA ASP A 5 -24.86 27.12 -0.58
C ASP A 5 -24.93 25.70 -1.18
N TYR A 6 -25.13 25.57 -2.49
CA TYR A 6 -25.13 24.25 -3.17
C TYR A 6 -23.72 23.62 -3.20
N ILE A 7 -22.69 24.43 -3.46
CA ILE A 7 -21.31 23.93 -3.51
C ILE A 7 -20.85 23.44 -2.13
N ILE A 8 -21.18 24.17 -1.05
CA ILE A 8 -20.84 23.73 0.30
C ILE A 8 -21.64 22.51 0.74
N LEU A 9 -22.91 22.41 0.32
CA LEU A 9 -23.75 21.25 0.59
C LEU A 9 -23.15 19.98 -0.05
N TYR A 10 -22.69 20.06 -1.30
CA TYR A 10 -21.94 18.98 -1.94
C TYR A 10 -20.73 18.57 -1.08
N SER A 11 -19.91 19.52 -0.66
CA SER A 11 -18.72 19.22 0.14
C SER A 11 -19.07 18.59 1.48
N LEU A 12 -20.06 19.09 2.18
CA LEU A 12 -20.56 18.56 3.46
C LEU A 12 -21.03 17.09 3.30
N ILE A 13 -21.88 16.82 2.32
CA ILE A 13 -22.39 15.47 2.08
C ILE A 13 -21.26 14.48 1.82
N ILE A 14 -20.35 14.82 0.92
CA ILE A 14 -19.23 13.93 0.57
C ILE A 14 -18.29 13.71 1.77
N ILE A 15 -17.91 14.77 2.47
CA ILE A 15 -17.03 14.66 3.65
C ILE A 15 -17.68 13.77 4.72
N TRP A 16 -18.97 13.96 5.03
CA TRP A 16 -19.63 13.16 6.03
C TRP A 16 -19.85 11.70 5.62
N ILE A 17 -20.12 11.42 4.35
CA ILE A 17 -20.15 10.04 3.82
C ILE A 17 -18.82 9.35 4.05
N ILE A 18 -17.71 10.01 3.71
CA ILE A 18 -16.36 9.43 3.90
C ILE A 18 -16.02 9.27 5.38
N ILE A 19 -16.34 10.24 6.22
CA ILE A 19 -16.14 10.12 7.66
C ILE A 19 -16.90 8.90 8.21
N LEU A 20 -18.17 8.72 7.83
CA LEU A 20 -18.96 7.57 8.25
C LEU A 20 -18.33 6.24 7.78
N ILE A 21 -17.93 6.16 6.52
CA ILE A 21 -17.23 4.98 6.01
C ILE A 21 -15.95 4.71 6.82
N ASN A 22 -15.15 5.73 7.08
CA ASN A 22 -13.91 5.59 7.84
C ASN A 22 -14.16 5.14 9.29
N VAL A 23 -15.17 5.64 9.95
CA VAL A 23 -15.57 5.18 11.30
C VAL A 23 -15.96 3.70 11.28
N ILE A 24 -16.74 3.27 10.30
CA ILE A 24 -17.12 1.85 10.14
C ILE A 24 -15.88 0.99 9.90
N LEU A 25 -14.96 1.44 9.05
CA LEU A 25 -13.71 0.73 8.77
C LEU A 25 -12.78 0.67 10.00
N VAL A 26 -12.67 1.73 10.78
CA VAL A 26 -11.87 1.74 12.03
C VAL A 26 -12.45 0.76 13.04
N ILE A 27 -13.76 0.75 13.22
CA ILE A 27 -14.44 -0.21 14.11
C ILE A 27 -14.17 -1.65 13.64
N GLY A 28 -14.33 -1.92 12.34
CA GLY A 28 -14.00 -3.21 11.75
C GLY A 28 -12.53 -3.62 11.96
N GLY A 29 -11.62 -2.68 11.76
CA GLY A 29 -10.18 -2.88 11.98
C GLY A 29 -9.84 -3.19 13.43
N TYR A 30 -10.46 -2.48 14.38
CA TYR A 30 -10.27 -2.74 15.80
C TYR A 30 -10.79 -4.12 16.22
N PHE A 31 -11.94 -4.54 15.73
CA PHE A 31 -12.43 -5.91 15.95
C PHE A 31 -11.51 -6.96 15.34
N TYR A 32 -10.97 -6.70 14.15
CA TYR A 32 -9.99 -7.58 13.54
C TYR A 32 -8.70 -7.69 14.38
N TYR A 33 -8.23 -6.58 14.93
CA TYR A 33 -7.12 -6.56 15.87
C TYR A 33 -7.37 -7.45 17.09
N LEU A 34 -8.56 -7.33 17.72
CA LEU A 34 -8.93 -8.16 18.87
C LEU A 34 -8.98 -9.65 18.52
N ASP A 35 -9.48 -10.00 17.33
CA ASP A 35 -9.47 -11.39 16.84
C ASP A 35 -8.03 -11.89 16.66
N THR A 36 -7.15 -11.08 16.09
CA THR A 36 -5.75 -11.47 15.86
C THR A 36 -4.99 -11.72 17.16
N ILE A 37 -5.23 -10.90 18.21
CA ILE A 37 -4.61 -11.10 19.53
C ILE A 37 -5.12 -12.39 20.21
N LYS A 38 -6.44 -12.66 20.11
CA LYS A 38 -7.05 -13.84 20.74
C LYS A 38 -6.66 -15.15 20.08
N PHE A 39 -6.43 -15.13 18.77
CA PHE A 39 -6.20 -16.32 17.95
C PHE A 39 -4.78 -16.37 17.37
N ILE A 40 -3.76 -16.16 18.23
CA ILE A 40 -2.39 -16.48 17.84
C ILE A 40 -2.30 -17.99 17.67
N ASP A 41 -2.32 -18.42 16.42
CA ASP A 41 -2.19 -19.82 16.08
C ASP A 41 -0.71 -20.24 16.13
N ASN A 42 -0.34 -20.91 17.20
CA ASN A 42 1.01 -21.44 17.43
C ASN A 42 1.24 -22.82 16.83
N GLN A 43 0.22 -23.45 16.19
CA GLN A 43 0.41 -24.75 15.57
C GLN A 43 1.41 -24.65 14.42
N GLU A 44 2.38 -25.54 14.37
CA GLU A 44 3.27 -25.69 13.22
C GLU A 44 2.47 -26.24 12.02
N LEU A 45 2.99 -26.05 10.81
CA LEU A 45 2.45 -26.72 9.63
C LEU A 45 2.92 -28.17 9.63
N ASP A 46 2.05 -29.09 9.27
CA ASP A 46 2.41 -30.51 9.10
C ASP A 46 3.42 -30.65 7.95
N GLU A 47 3.23 -29.87 6.90
CA GLU A 47 4.12 -29.80 5.76
C GLU A 47 4.33 -28.34 5.31
N TYR A 48 5.60 -27.98 5.08
CA TYR A 48 5.98 -26.65 4.57
C TYR A 48 6.10 -26.70 3.06
N PRO A 49 5.27 -25.92 2.29
CA PRO A 49 5.41 -25.84 0.85
C PRO A 49 6.71 -25.14 0.45
N PHE A 50 7.18 -25.40 -0.76
CA PHE A 50 8.34 -24.69 -1.29
C PHE A 50 7.95 -23.26 -1.73
N VAL A 51 8.69 -22.24 -1.24
CA VAL A 51 8.43 -20.83 -1.47
C VAL A 51 9.55 -20.20 -2.28
N SER A 52 9.22 -19.44 -3.33
CA SER A 52 10.17 -18.58 -4.01
C SER A 52 9.96 -17.13 -3.57
N VAL A 53 10.99 -16.54 -2.97
CA VAL A 53 11.00 -15.13 -2.54
C VAL A 53 11.62 -14.29 -3.64
N LEU A 54 10.82 -13.42 -4.27
CA LEU A 54 11.26 -12.55 -5.36
C LEU A 54 11.54 -11.14 -4.82
N VAL A 55 12.71 -10.59 -5.17
CA VAL A 55 13.15 -9.25 -4.78
C VAL A 55 13.64 -8.49 -6.00
N PRO A 56 12.81 -7.61 -6.58
CA PRO A 56 13.27 -6.72 -7.64
C PRO A 56 14.13 -5.59 -7.07
N ALA A 57 15.33 -5.41 -7.60
CA ALA A 57 16.30 -4.42 -7.15
C ALA A 57 16.87 -3.62 -8.31
N HIS A 58 16.90 -2.29 -8.20
CA HIS A 58 17.54 -1.39 -9.17
C HIS A 58 18.26 -0.27 -8.44
N ASN A 59 19.59 -0.27 -8.48
CA ASN A 59 20.46 0.68 -7.78
C ASN A 59 20.16 0.75 -6.26
N GLU A 60 20.12 -0.39 -5.57
CA GLU A 60 19.76 -0.51 -4.15
C GLU A 60 20.98 -0.83 -3.25
N GLY A 61 22.20 -0.49 -3.69
CA GLY A 61 23.43 -0.80 -2.95
C GLY A 61 23.46 -0.32 -1.48
N LYS A 62 22.73 0.76 -1.16
CA LYS A 62 22.62 1.25 0.24
C LYS A 62 21.85 0.32 1.17
N VAL A 63 20.95 -0.51 0.67
CA VAL A 63 19.96 -1.23 1.50
C VAL A 63 19.89 -2.73 1.22
N ILE A 64 20.29 -3.18 0.03
CA ILE A 64 20.09 -4.55 -0.45
C ILE A 64 20.77 -5.62 0.43
N GLU A 65 21.93 -5.32 1.02
CA GLU A 65 22.61 -6.25 1.92
C GLU A 65 21.75 -6.58 3.13
N LYS A 66 21.19 -5.54 3.77
CA LYS A 66 20.34 -5.71 4.94
C LYS A 66 19.10 -6.52 4.62
N THR A 67 18.47 -6.27 3.48
CA THR A 67 17.33 -7.02 2.98
C THR A 67 17.68 -8.49 2.74
N ALA A 68 18.73 -8.76 1.99
CA ALA A 68 19.16 -10.12 1.68
C ALA A 68 19.46 -10.93 2.95
N ARG A 69 20.17 -10.35 3.92
CA ARG A 69 20.47 -10.99 5.20
C ARG A 69 19.22 -11.24 6.04
N ALA A 70 18.24 -10.33 6.02
CA ALA A 70 16.96 -10.53 6.72
C ALA A 70 16.13 -11.68 6.11
N LEU A 71 16.09 -11.79 4.78
CA LEU A 71 15.42 -12.88 4.07
C LEU A 71 16.10 -14.24 4.33
N LEU A 72 17.43 -14.28 4.37
CA LEU A 72 18.20 -15.48 4.72
C LEU A 72 17.97 -15.93 6.17
N ALA A 73 17.54 -15.01 7.05
CA ALA A 73 17.28 -15.27 8.47
C ALA A 73 15.84 -15.74 8.77
N PHE A 74 14.99 -15.95 7.77
CA PHE A 74 13.62 -16.44 8.00
C PHE A 74 13.58 -17.72 8.84
N ASN A 75 12.64 -17.75 9.77
CA ASN A 75 12.28 -18.94 10.55
C ASN A 75 11.35 -19.83 9.71
N TYR A 76 11.91 -20.40 8.65
CA TYR A 76 11.27 -21.30 7.70
C TYR A 76 12.29 -22.38 7.33
N PRO A 77 11.89 -23.65 7.06
CA PRO A 77 12.85 -24.70 6.71
C PRO A 77 13.75 -24.28 5.55
N LYS A 78 15.06 -24.42 5.74
CA LYS A 78 16.07 -23.82 4.86
C LYS A 78 16.12 -24.43 3.45
N ASP A 79 15.66 -25.64 3.32
CA ASP A 79 15.51 -26.42 2.08
C ASP A 79 14.14 -26.18 1.41
N LYS A 80 13.21 -25.51 2.08
CA LYS A 80 11.85 -25.27 1.60
C LYS A 80 11.62 -23.84 1.08
N TYR A 81 12.67 -23.05 0.89
CA TYR A 81 12.56 -21.78 0.18
C TYR A 81 13.84 -21.41 -0.59
N GLU A 82 13.66 -20.63 -1.60
CA GLU A 82 14.70 -19.95 -2.38
C GLU A 82 14.50 -18.45 -2.36
N ILE A 83 15.58 -17.71 -2.47
CA ILE A 83 15.59 -16.24 -2.62
C ILE A 83 16.13 -15.92 -3.99
N ILE A 84 15.33 -15.19 -4.78
CA ILE A 84 15.71 -14.76 -6.13
C ILE A 84 15.73 -13.24 -6.13
N ILE A 85 16.93 -12.65 -6.17
CA ILE A 85 17.10 -11.21 -6.29
C ILE A 85 17.37 -10.87 -7.76
N ILE A 86 16.48 -10.04 -8.32
CA ILE A 86 16.57 -9.58 -9.69
C ILE A 86 17.25 -8.21 -9.67
N ASN A 87 18.56 -8.20 -9.93
CA ASN A 87 19.36 -6.99 -10.05
C ASN A 87 19.14 -6.36 -11.42
N ASP A 88 18.12 -5.50 -11.51
CA ASP A 88 17.55 -4.99 -12.75
C ASP A 88 18.38 -3.84 -13.33
N ASN A 89 19.41 -4.15 -14.12
CA ASN A 89 20.26 -3.18 -14.82
C ASN A 89 20.79 -2.08 -13.88
N SER A 90 21.30 -2.48 -12.70
CA SER A 90 21.90 -1.54 -11.73
C SER A 90 23.25 -1.04 -12.22
N SER A 91 23.55 0.23 -11.93
CA SER A 91 24.81 0.90 -12.23
C SER A 91 25.66 1.23 -10.99
N ASP A 92 25.11 0.95 -9.79
CA ASP A 92 25.81 1.10 -8.51
C ASP A 92 26.48 -0.22 -8.07
N ASN A 93 26.94 -0.29 -6.82
CA ASN A 93 27.61 -1.47 -6.26
C ASN A 93 26.66 -2.61 -5.84
N SER A 94 25.37 -2.57 -6.22
CA SER A 94 24.40 -3.63 -5.89
C SER A 94 24.86 -5.02 -6.36
N ALA A 95 25.41 -5.12 -7.57
CA ALA A 95 25.88 -6.40 -8.12
C ALA A 95 27.03 -7.01 -7.31
N GLU A 96 28.00 -6.19 -6.89
CA GLU A 96 29.13 -6.61 -6.07
C GLU A 96 28.66 -7.13 -4.69
N ILE A 97 27.80 -6.36 -4.01
CA ILE A 97 27.23 -6.74 -2.72
C ILE A 97 26.51 -8.09 -2.81
N LEU A 98 25.66 -8.26 -3.82
CA LEU A 98 24.92 -9.49 -4.03
C LEU A 98 25.80 -10.69 -4.35
N SER A 99 26.88 -10.48 -5.11
CA SER A 99 27.87 -11.50 -5.39
C SER A 99 28.58 -11.98 -4.10
N ASN A 100 28.98 -11.04 -3.25
CA ASN A 100 29.61 -11.34 -1.97
C ASN A 100 28.69 -12.16 -1.06
N ILE A 101 27.40 -11.78 -0.97
CA ILE A 101 26.39 -12.54 -0.18
C ILE A 101 26.19 -13.93 -0.78
N SER A 102 26.09 -14.06 -2.10
CA SER A 102 25.94 -15.35 -2.77
C SER A 102 27.11 -16.30 -2.46
N ASN A 103 28.33 -15.78 -2.42
CA ASN A 103 29.52 -16.56 -2.06
C ASN A 103 29.54 -16.95 -0.58
N GLU A 104 29.15 -16.04 0.31
CA GLU A 104 29.05 -16.28 1.76
C GLU A 104 28.01 -17.38 2.07
N PHE A 105 26.87 -17.38 1.37
CA PHE A 105 25.75 -18.31 1.59
C PHE A 105 25.60 -19.34 0.47
N ASN A 106 26.69 -19.84 -0.08
CA ASN A 106 26.73 -20.76 -1.23
C ASN A 106 25.97 -22.10 -1.03
N LYS A 107 25.69 -22.49 0.22
CA LYS A 107 24.88 -23.67 0.57
C LYS A 107 23.38 -23.38 0.66
N ARG A 108 22.96 -22.15 0.39
CA ARG A 108 21.56 -21.71 0.46
C ARG A 108 21.01 -21.55 -0.95
N ASN A 109 19.73 -21.72 -1.11
CA ASN A 109 19.03 -21.44 -2.36
C ASN A 109 18.92 -19.90 -2.58
N PHE A 110 20.07 -19.24 -2.80
CA PHE A 110 20.18 -17.81 -3.02
C PHE A 110 20.64 -17.56 -4.44
N ILE A 111 19.79 -16.96 -5.26
CA ILE A 111 19.96 -16.78 -6.70
C ILE A 111 19.97 -15.28 -7.00
N VAL A 112 20.98 -14.82 -7.74
CA VAL A 112 21.05 -13.44 -8.24
C VAL A 112 20.90 -13.48 -9.75
N ILE A 113 19.92 -12.77 -10.28
CA ILE A 113 19.70 -12.60 -11.72
C ILE A 113 20.11 -11.17 -12.06
N ASN A 114 21.21 -11.01 -12.79
CA ASN A 114 21.63 -9.72 -13.30
C ASN A 114 21.03 -9.52 -14.71
N THR A 115 20.26 -8.45 -14.90
CA THR A 115 19.75 -8.05 -16.21
C THR A 115 20.62 -6.94 -16.82
N ASP A 116 20.53 -6.78 -18.13
CA ASP A 116 21.20 -5.72 -18.89
C ASP A 116 20.16 -4.75 -19.51
N LYS A 117 20.63 -3.76 -20.28
CA LYS A 117 19.74 -2.78 -20.96
C LYS A 117 18.75 -3.42 -21.95
N ARG A 118 19.00 -4.64 -22.44
CA ARG A 118 18.13 -5.35 -23.38
C ARG A 118 17.02 -6.11 -22.66
N THR A 119 17.39 -6.77 -21.56
CA THR A 119 16.53 -7.68 -20.82
C THR A 119 15.83 -7.00 -19.64
N GLY A 120 16.41 -5.93 -19.06
CA GLY A 120 15.91 -5.24 -17.87
C GLY A 120 15.80 -3.73 -18.03
N GLY A 121 15.66 -3.04 -16.89
CA GLY A 121 15.49 -1.58 -16.82
C GLY A 121 14.09 -1.10 -17.24
N LYS A 122 13.11 -2.03 -17.34
CA LYS A 122 11.74 -1.76 -17.79
C LYS A 122 10.73 -1.66 -16.64
N GLY A 123 11.21 -1.66 -15.40
CA GLY A 123 10.39 -1.49 -14.20
C GLY A 123 10.13 -2.77 -13.41
N LYS A 124 9.50 -2.59 -12.24
CA LYS A 124 9.32 -3.63 -11.22
C LYS A 124 8.57 -4.85 -11.74
N SER A 125 7.48 -4.66 -12.49
CA SER A 125 6.70 -5.77 -13.06
C SER A 125 7.53 -6.66 -13.97
N THR A 126 8.38 -6.07 -14.81
CA THR A 126 9.27 -6.84 -15.71
C THR A 126 10.28 -7.65 -14.90
N ALA A 127 10.91 -7.04 -13.89
CA ALA A 127 11.84 -7.73 -13.01
C ALA A 127 11.17 -8.89 -12.25
N LEU A 128 9.95 -8.67 -11.73
CA LEU A 128 9.17 -9.73 -11.07
C LEU A 128 8.84 -10.89 -12.02
N ASN A 129 8.45 -10.61 -13.27
CA ASN A 129 8.18 -11.64 -14.27
C ASN A 129 9.44 -12.48 -14.59
N ILE A 130 10.61 -11.83 -14.74
CA ILE A 130 11.90 -12.52 -14.93
C ILE A 130 12.19 -13.45 -13.74
N GLY A 131 11.98 -12.97 -12.51
CA GLY A 131 12.16 -13.77 -11.31
C GLY A 131 11.16 -14.93 -11.24
N PHE A 132 9.92 -14.69 -11.62
CA PHE A 132 8.86 -15.70 -11.63
C PHE A 132 9.16 -16.85 -12.59
N GLU A 133 9.63 -16.57 -13.80
CA GLU A 133 10.03 -17.59 -14.79
C GLU A 133 11.15 -18.50 -14.28
N ARG A 134 12.02 -18.00 -13.41
CA ARG A 134 13.14 -18.77 -12.82
C ARG A 134 12.78 -19.47 -11.50
N SER A 135 11.66 -19.11 -10.91
CA SER A 135 11.25 -19.60 -9.60
C SER A 135 10.62 -20.99 -9.68
N LYS A 136 10.70 -21.76 -8.58
CA LYS A 136 10.20 -23.15 -8.48
C LYS A 136 9.11 -23.30 -7.44
N GLY A 137 8.89 -22.29 -6.58
CA GLY A 137 7.98 -22.36 -5.45
C GLY A 137 6.52 -22.50 -5.86
N GLU A 138 5.77 -23.28 -5.13
CA GLU A 138 4.30 -23.38 -5.21
C GLU A 138 3.64 -22.08 -4.72
N ILE A 139 4.36 -21.35 -3.88
CA ILE A 139 3.98 -20.05 -3.36
C ILE A 139 5.07 -19.05 -3.75
N ILE A 140 4.65 -17.90 -4.23
CA ILE A 140 5.54 -16.79 -4.55
C ILE A 140 5.39 -15.74 -3.46
N ALA A 141 6.50 -15.36 -2.83
CA ALA A 141 6.60 -14.24 -1.90
C ALA A 141 7.28 -13.05 -2.58
N VAL A 142 6.84 -11.84 -2.32
CA VAL A 142 7.44 -10.63 -2.88
C VAL A 142 7.84 -9.67 -1.77
N TYR A 143 9.09 -9.20 -1.82
CA TYR A 143 9.64 -8.18 -0.94
C TYR A 143 10.36 -7.11 -1.76
N ASP A 144 10.23 -5.85 -1.37
CA ASP A 144 11.02 -4.77 -1.96
C ASP A 144 12.48 -4.81 -1.45
N ALA A 145 13.39 -4.27 -2.23
CA ALA A 145 14.83 -4.33 -1.96
C ALA A 145 15.30 -3.55 -0.71
N ASP A 146 14.42 -2.77 -0.08
CA ASP A 146 14.68 -2.03 1.17
C ASP A 146 13.96 -2.62 2.39
N ASN A 147 13.26 -3.71 2.20
CA ASN A 147 12.49 -4.36 3.24
C ASN A 147 13.37 -5.17 4.19
N THR A 148 13.04 -5.10 5.47
CA THR A 148 13.67 -5.92 6.50
C THR A 148 12.57 -6.69 7.23
N PRO A 149 12.15 -7.85 6.70
CA PRO A 149 11.10 -8.66 7.34
C PRO A 149 11.57 -9.25 8.67
N GLU A 150 10.63 -9.41 9.59
CA GLU A 150 10.85 -10.18 10.82
C GLU A 150 10.97 -11.66 10.50
N LYS A 151 11.67 -12.41 11.35
CA LYS A 151 12.02 -13.81 11.09
C LYS A 151 10.82 -14.72 10.83
N ASP A 152 9.69 -14.46 11.47
CA ASP A 152 8.48 -15.28 11.34
C ASP A 152 7.50 -14.75 10.26
N ALA A 153 7.83 -13.65 9.59
CA ALA A 153 6.92 -13.01 8.62
C ALA A 153 6.49 -13.97 7.51
N LEU A 154 7.44 -14.65 6.86
CA LEU A 154 7.15 -15.61 5.80
C LEU A 154 6.27 -16.75 6.29
N LYS A 155 6.57 -17.30 7.47
CA LYS A 155 5.82 -18.39 8.10
C LYS A 155 4.36 -18.00 8.34
N HIS A 156 4.11 -16.80 8.89
CA HIS A 156 2.76 -16.28 9.11
C HIS A 156 1.96 -16.11 7.80
N LEU A 157 2.59 -15.57 6.76
CA LEU A 157 1.95 -15.41 5.46
C LEU A 157 1.56 -16.76 4.85
N VAL A 158 2.52 -17.68 4.76
CA VAL A 158 2.33 -19.00 4.15
C VAL A 158 1.30 -19.81 4.90
N LYS A 159 1.40 -19.87 6.22
CA LYS A 159 0.45 -20.58 7.08
C LYS A 159 -0.98 -20.08 6.88
N THR A 160 -1.16 -18.77 6.79
CA THR A 160 -2.47 -18.17 6.55
C THR A 160 -3.01 -18.53 5.17
N LEU A 161 -2.16 -18.52 4.13
CA LEU A 161 -2.57 -18.84 2.77
C LEU A 161 -2.99 -20.31 2.61
N ILE A 162 -2.27 -21.24 3.25
CA ILE A 162 -2.56 -22.67 3.09
C ILE A 162 -3.83 -23.08 3.82
N LYS A 163 -4.10 -22.49 5.00
CA LYS A 163 -5.27 -22.84 5.82
C LYS A 163 -6.61 -22.45 5.19
N ASP A 164 -6.62 -21.63 4.16
CA ASP A 164 -7.85 -21.16 3.49
C ASP A 164 -7.67 -21.18 1.96
N ASN A 165 -8.28 -22.16 1.32
CA ASN A 165 -8.22 -22.32 -0.13
C ASN A 165 -8.96 -21.22 -0.90
N SER A 166 -9.82 -20.42 -0.25
CA SER A 166 -10.45 -19.26 -0.87
C SER A 166 -9.49 -18.08 -1.02
N LEU A 167 -8.31 -18.12 -0.38
CA LEU A 167 -7.30 -17.09 -0.46
C LEU A 167 -6.40 -17.31 -1.68
N GLY A 168 -6.31 -16.31 -2.53
CA GLY A 168 -5.32 -16.24 -3.60
C GLY A 168 -4.00 -15.65 -3.14
N ALA A 169 -4.08 -14.67 -2.22
CA ALA A 169 -2.91 -14.01 -1.66
C ALA A 169 -3.12 -13.64 -0.18
N VAL A 170 -2.02 -13.44 0.52
CA VAL A 170 -1.98 -12.91 1.89
C VAL A 170 -0.96 -11.79 1.95
N ILE A 171 -1.34 -10.66 2.52
CA ILE A 171 -0.49 -9.48 2.71
C ILE A 171 -0.09 -9.36 4.18
N GLY A 172 1.14 -8.97 4.44
CA GLY A 172 1.63 -8.66 5.77
C GLY A 172 1.51 -7.17 6.10
N LYS A 173 2.04 -6.83 7.27
CA LYS A 173 2.11 -5.47 7.80
C LYS A 173 3.51 -4.89 7.53
N PHE A 174 3.56 -3.63 7.16
CA PHE A 174 4.82 -2.88 7.06
C PHE A 174 4.88 -1.74 8.07
N ARG A 175 6.08 -1.47 8.56
CA ARG A 175 6.37 -0.44 9.56
C ARG A 175 7.50 0.47 9.10
N CYS A 176 7.40 1.73 9.44
CA CYS A 176 8.39 2.73 9.12
C CYS A 176 9.61 2.61 10.04
N ARG A 177 10.78 2.25 9.49
CA ARG A 177 12.04 2.11 10.24
C ARG A 177 12.62 3.45 10.69
N ASN A 178 12.45 4.48 9.86
CA ASN A 178 12.99 5.82 10.07
C ASN A 178 11.95 6.85 10.55
N LYS A 179 10.92 6.41 11.26
CA LYS A 179 9.80 7.27 11.72
C LYS A 179 10.21 8.46 12.58
N GLU A 180 11.34 8.37 13.30
CA GLU A 180 11.82 9.41 14.24
C GLU A 180 12.77 10.43 13.58
N VAL A 181 13.05 10.33 12.28
CA VAL A 181 14.04 11.21 11.63
C VAL A 181 13.55 12.65 11.53
N ASN A 182 12.27 12.86 11.17
CA ASN A 182 11.68 14.20 11.10
C ASN A 182 10.14 14.15 11.15
N LEU A 183 9.50 15.31 11.10
CA LEU A 183 8.04 15.41 11.16
C LEU A 183 7.34 14.73 9.97
N LEU A 184 7.93 14.79 8.76
CA LEU A 184 7.38 14.12 7.59
C LEU A 184 7.34 12.59 7.78
N THR A 185 8.43 11.99 8.27
CA THR A 185 8.48 10.54 8.53
C THR A 185 7.54 10.11 9.64
N LYS A 186 7.25 10.98 10.63
CA LYS A 186 6.21 10.75 11.65
C LYS A 186 4.82 10.76 11.03
N PHE A 187 4.51 11.71 10.15
CA PHE A 187 3.25 11.73 9.43
C PHE A 187 3.06 10.47 8.58
N ILE A 188 4.10 10.06 7.85
CA ILE A 188 4.05 8.86 7.01
C ILE A 188 3.84 7.60 7.87
N ASN A 189 4.49 7.49 9.03
CA ASN A 189 4.28 6.38 9.94
C ASN A 189 2.82 6.28 10.41
N ILE A 190 2.21 7.41 10.81
CA ILE A 190 0.80 7.47 11.23
C ILE A 190 -0.13 7.14 10.07
N GLU A 191 0.10 7.70 8.86
CA GLU A 191 -0.62 7.38 7.63
C GLU A 191 -0.60 5.87 7.36
N THR A 192 0.60 5.28 7.37
CA THR A 192 0.85 3.87 7.10
C THR A 192 0.09 2.96 8.08
N LEU A 193 0.17 3.23 9.37
CA LEU A 193 -0.54 2.46 10.40
C LEU A 193 -2.05 2.61 10.27
N THR A 194 -2.52 3.84 10.04
CA THR A 194 -3.94 4.12 9.85
C THR A 194 -4.48 3.40 8.60
N PHE A 195 -3.76 3.45 7.48
CA PHE A 195 -4.12 2.74 6.27
C PHE A 195 -4.26 1.23 6.52
N GLN A 196 -3.30 0.62 7.20
CA GLN A 196 -3.30 -0.82 7.42
C GLN A 196 -4.42 -1.27 8.36
N TRP A 197 -4.66 -0.55 9.45
CA TRP A 197 -5.69 -0.93 10.42
C TRP A 197 -7.10 -0.49 10.00
N MET A 198 -7.24 0.62 9.31
CA MET A 198 -8.53 1.09 8.81
C MET A 198 -8.85 0.48 7.44
N ALA A 199 -8.01 0.74 6.43
CA ALA A 199 -8.33 0.36 5.06
C ALA A 199 -8.04 -1.11 4.74
N GLN A 200 -7.05 -1.77 5.34
CA GLN A 200 -6.78 -3.18 5.09
C GLN A 200 -7.55 -4.07 6.10
N ALA A 201 -7.31 -3.92 7.40
CA ALA A 201 -7.94 -4.74 8.42
C ALA A 201 -9.47 -4.53 8.49
N GLY A 202 -9.94 -3.27 8.44
CA GLY A 202 -11.36 -2.95 8.47
C GLY A 202 -12.11 -3.49 7.25
N ARG A 203 -11.56 -3.32 6.05
CA ARG A 203 -12.16 -3.87 4.82
C ARG A 203 -12.12 -5.40 4.81
N TRP A 204 -11.03 -6.00 5.31
CA TRP A 204 -11.00 -7.46 5.46
C TRP A 204 -12.11 -7.94 6.40
N LYS A 205 -12.23 -7.36 7.59
CA LYS A 205 -13.21 -7.79 8.59
C LYS A 205 -14.65 -7.67 8.12
N LEU A 206 -14.96 -6.61 7.38
CA LEU A 206 -16.34 -6.28 6.99
C LEU A 206 -16.73 -6.84 5.61
N PHE A 207 -15.78 -6.88 4.67
CA PHE A 207 -16.07 -7.16 3.26
C PHE A 207 -15.20 -8.27 2.65
N ASN A 208 -14.26 -8.85 3.40
CA ASN A 208 -13.23 -9.78 2.89
C ASN A 208 -12.39 -9.17 1.76
N LEU A 209 -12.08 -7.87 1.87
CA LEU A 209 -11.34 -7.11 0.87
C LEU A 209 -10.02 -6.57 1.43
N CYS A 210 -8.93 -6.79 0.72
CA CYS A 210 -7.64 -6.14 0.91
C CYS A 210 -7.02 -5.79 -0.44
N THR A 211 -6.07 -4.87 -0.44
CA THR A 211 -5.29 -4.55 -1.63
C THR A 211 -3.83 -4.88 -1.38
N ILE A 212 -3.16 -5.56 -2.31
CA ILE A 212 -1.72 -5.86 -2.20
C ILE A 212 -0.94 -4.54 -2.21
N PRO A 213 -0.04 -4.31 -1.24
CA PRO A 213 0.69 -3.04 -1.11
C PRO A 213 2.05 -3.02 -1.85
N GLY A 214 2.28 -3.98 -2.75
CA GLY A 214 3.51 -4.09 -3.54
C GLY A 214 4.65 -4.86 -2.88
N THR A 215 4.60 -5.11 -1.58
CA THR A 215 5.64 -5.80 -0.82
C THR A 215 5.04 -6.61 0.32
N ASN A 216 5.86 -7.50 0.93
CA ASN A 216 5.48 -8.34 2.08
C ASN A 216 4.15 -9.06 1.86
N PHE A 217 4.06 -9.81 0.77
CA PHE A 217 2.90 -10.64 0.48
C PHE A 217 3.31 -11.98 -0.13
N VAL A 218 2.40 -12.94 -0.04
CA VAL A 218 2.50 -14.23 -0.73
C VAL A 218 1.28 -14.44 -1.63
N ILE A 219 1.49 -15.14 -2.73
CA ILE A 219 0.46 -15.49 -3.71
C ILE A 219 0.66 -16.92 -4.20
N ARG A 220 -0.41 -17.64 -4.52
CA ARG A 220 -0.33 -18.96 -5.13
C ARG A 220 0.27 -18.86 -6.52
N ARG A 221 1.25 -19.73 -6.86
CA ARG A 221 1.85 -19.79 -8.19
C ARG A 221 0.79 -19.97 -9.28
N SER A 222 -0.16 -20.90 -9.08
CA SER A 222 -1.21 -21.20 -10.05
C SER A 222 -2.01 -19.98 -10.49
N ILE A 223 -2.24 -19.02 -9.58
CA ILE A 223 -2.91 -17.75 -9.91
C ILE A 223 -2.03 -16.89 -10.84
N LEU A 224 -0.73 -16.75 -10.53
CA LEU A 224 0.19 -15.99 -11.36
C LEU A 224 0.35 -16.61 -12.76
N GLU A 225 0.35 -17.93 -12.85
CA GLU A 225 0.37 -18.65 -14.13
C GLU A 225 -0.89 -18.38 -14.95
N GLU A 226 -2.06 -18.48 -14.35
CA GLU A 226 -3.34 -18.25 -15.02
C GLU A 226 -3.49 -16.81 -15.53
N ILE A 227 -2.99 -15.83 -14.79
CA ILE A 227 -3.05 -14.41 -15.18
C ILE A 227 -1.83 -13.93 -15.97
N ASN A 228 -0.88 -14.83 -16.33
CA ASN A 228 0.35 -14.53 -17.04
C ASN A 228 1.24 -13.48 -16.33
N GLY A 229 1.43 -13.62 -15.02
CA GLY A 229 2.32 -12.77 -14.21
C GLY A 229 1.82 -11.35 -13.99
N TRP A 230 2.76 -10.42 -13.78
CA TRP A 230 2.49 -9.00 -13.54
C TRP A 230 2.30 -8.22 -14.84
N ASP A 231 1.32 -7.30 -14.84
CA ASP A 231 1.09 -6.38 -15.97
C ASP A 231 2.22 -5.34 -16.04
N THR A 232 3.04 -5.43 -17.09
CA THR A 232 4.18 -4.52 -17.31
C THR A 232 3.77 -3.08 -17.66
N LYS A 233 2.48 -2.85 -17.99
CA LYS A 233 1.93 -1.52 -18.27
C LYS A 233 1.41 -0.81 -17.02
N ALA A 234 1.17 -1.56 -15.93
CA ALA A 234 0.67 -1.00 -14.69
C ALA A 234 1.82 -0.41 -13.85
N ILE A 235 1.70 0.88 -13.46
CA ILE A 235 2.66 1.53 -12.56
C ILE A 235 2.47 1.05 -11.11
N THR A 236 1.22 0.77 -10.74
CA THR A 236 0.82 0.14 -9.48
C THR A 236 0.40 -1.29 -9.80
N GLU A 237 1.39 -2.13 -10.07
CA GLU A 237 1.24 -3.53 -10.45
C GLU A 237 0.55 -4.36 -9.38
N ASP A 238 0.71 -3.95 -8.14
CA ASP A 238 0.15 -4.53 -6.93
C ASP A 238 -1.38 -4.32 -6.84
N THR A 239 -1.82 -3.08 -7.03
CA THR A 239 -3.24 -2.74 -7.09
C THR A 239 -3.90 -3.45 -8.26
N GLU A 240 -3.26 -3.44 -9.43
CA GLU A 240 -3.77 -4.12 -10.64
C GLU A 240 -3.88 -5.64 -10.43
N LEU A 241 -2.86 -6.24 -9.81
CA LEU A 241 -2.84 -7.66 -9.45
C LEU A 241 -4.01 -8.01 -8.51
N SER A 242 -4.30 -7.15 -7.52
CA SER A 242 -5.41 -7.34 -6.59
C SER A 242 -6.75 -7.45 -7.31
N PHE A 243 -7.00 -6.58 -8.30
CA PHE A 243 -8.23 -6.64 -9.10
C PHE A 243 -8.34 -7.95 -9.91
N ARG A 244 -7.22 -8.45 -10.48
CA ARG A 244 -7.23 -9.71 -11.21
C ARG A 244 -7.53 -10.90 -10.30
N ILE A 245 -6.93 -10.96 -9.11
CA ILE A 245 -7.19 -12.02 -8.11
C ILE A 245 -8.67 -12.06 -7.72
N TYR A 246 -9.29 -10.91 -7.44
CA TYR A 246 -10.72 -10.84 -7.11
C TYR A 246 -11.62 -11.29 -8.27
N ARG A 247 -11.24 -10.97 -9.51
CA ARG A 247 -12.00 -11.42 -10.70
C ARG A 247 -11.95 -12.93 -10.93
N MET A 248 -10.92 -13.60 -10.44
CA MET A 248 -10.84 -15.07 -10.41
C MET A 248 -11.67 -15.68 -9.27
N GLY A 249 -12.30 -14.86 -8.41
CA GLY A 249 -13.10 -15.32 -7.28
C GLY A 249 -12.30 -15.58 -6.00
N TYR A 250 -10.98 -15.35 -6.01
CA TYR A 250 -10.15 -15.49 -4.81
C TYR A 250 -10.20 -14.23 -3.95
N LYS A 251 -9.84 -14.40 -2.66
CA LYS A 251 -9.73 -13.32 -1.68
C LYS A 251 -8.27 -13.00 -1.37
N ILE A 252 -8.04 -11.79 -0.87
CA ILE A 252 -6.74 -11.35 -0.34
C ILE A 252 -6.93 -11.04 1.14
N LYS A 253 -6.11 -11.65 2.02
CA LYS A 253 -6.23 -11.49 3.48
C LYS A 253 -5.07 -10.69 4.05
N PHE A 254 -5.36 -9.82 5.02
CA PHE A 254 -4.35 -9.11 5.80
C PHE A 254 -3.91 -9.94 7.01
N MET A 255 -2.60 -10.17 7.17
CA MET A 255 -1.99 -10.89 8.29
C MET A 255 -1.03 -9.95 9.06
N PRO A 256 -1.50 -9.27 10.12
CA PRO A 256 -0.72 -8.23 10.81
C PRO A 256 0.48 -8.75 11.61
N LEU A 257 0.58 -10.07 11.85
CA LEU A 257 1.75 -10.68 12.50
C LEU A 257 2.94 -10.86 11.54
N ALA A 258 2.72 -10.82 10.24
CA ALA A 258 3.78 -10.87 9.23
C ALA A 258 4.33 -9.46 9.00
N VAL A 259 5.29 -9.05 9.82
CA VAL A 259 5.82 -7.68 9.84
C VAL A 259 7.07 -7.54 8.98
N THR A 260 7.15 -6.47 8.20
CA THR A 260 8.39 -5.98 7.57
C THR A 260 8.64 -4.53 7.92
N TRP A 261 9.90 -4.10 7.90
CA TRP A 261 10.34 -2.74 8.15
C TRP A 261 10.90 -2.13 6.88
N GLU A 262 10.43 -0.94 6.53
CA GLU A 262 10.85 -0.23 5.32
C GLU A 262 11.33 1.20 5.62
N GLN A 263 12.02 1.81 4.66
CA GLN A 263 12.50 3.17 4.77
C GLN A 263 11.59 4.10 3.99
N GLU A 264 11.00 5.06 4.69
CA GLU A 264 10.12 6.08 4.11
C GLU A 264 10.87 7.34 3.67
N PRO A 265 10.31 8.12 2.71
CA PRO A 265 10.89 9.38 2.26
C PRO A 265 11.16 10.36 3.40
N GLN A 266 12.36 10.94 3.40
CA GLN A 266 12.76 11.94 4.41
C GLN A 266 12.58 13.38 3.92
N THR A 267 12.34 13.60 2.62
CA THR A 267 12.12 14.91 2.03
C THR A 267 10.79 15.02 1.31
N LEU A 268 10.17 16.20 1.33
CA LEU A 268 8.91 16.46 0.63
C LEU A 268 9.02 16.19 -0.88
N ASN A 269 10.15 16.51 -1.51
CA ASN A 269 10.34 16.29 -2.95
C ASN A 269 10.26 14.79 -3.30
N VAL A 270 10.95 13.92 -2.54
CA VAL A 270 10.90 12.47 -2.74
C VAL A 270 9.50 11.93 -2.45
N TRP A 271 8.86 12.44 -1.38
CA TRP A 271 7.49 12.10 -1.00
C TRP A 271 6.48 12.46 -2.11
N PHE A 272 6.53 13.68 -2.65
CA PHE A 272 5.65 14.10 -3.74
C PHE A 272 5.81 13.23 -4.99
N LYS A 273 7.04 12.93 -5.38
CA LYS A 273 7.32 12.06 -6.53
C LYS A 273 6.75 10.65 -6.32
N GLN A 274 6.94 10.07 -5.13
CA GLN A 274 6.44 8.75 -4.79
C GLN A 274 4.90 8.72 -4.77
N ARG A 275 4.26 9.63 -4.02
CA ARG A 275 2.79 9.65 -3.86
C ARG A 275 2.07 10.02 -5.15
N SER A 276 2.60 10.96 -5.96
CA SER A 276 2.04 11.30 -7.28
C SER A 276 2.11 10.12 -8.26
N ARG A 277 3.17 9.29 -8.17
CA ARG A 277 3.27 8.05 -8.93
C ARG A 277 2.18 7.06 -8.51
N TRP A 278 1.92 6.91 -7.21
CA TRP A 278 0.85 6.05 -6.70
C TRP A 278 -0.53 6.54 -7.14
N ALA A 279 -0.81 7.83 -6.98
CA ALA A 279 -2.08 8.42 -7.44
C ALA A 279 -2.31 8.19 -8.93
N LYS A 280 -1.29 8.45 -9.77
CA LYS A 280 -1.35 8.20 -11.22
C LYS A 280 -1.64 6.73 -11.54
N GLY A 281 -0.94 5.79 -10.87
CA GLY A 281 -1.12 4.36 -11.06
C GLY A 281 -2.52 3.89 -10.66
N ASN A 282 -3.03 4.36 -9.52
CA ASN A 282 -4.37 4.02 -9.05
C ASN A 282 -5.46 4.56 -9.98
N ILE A 283 -5.28 5.77 -10.54
CA ILE A 283 -6.19 6.32 -11.56
C ILE A 283 -6.21 5.42 -12.80
N TYR A 284 -5.04 4.97 -13.29
CA TYR A 284 -4.95 4.02 -14.39
C TYR A 284 -5.74 2.73 -14.10
N VAL A 285 -5.52 2.13 -12.91
CA VAL A 285 -6.20 0.86 -12.54
C VAL A 285 -7.71 1.05 -12.44
N VAL A 286 -8.19 2.15 -11.85
CA VAL A 286 -9.61 2.45 -11.76
C VAL A 286 -10.24 2.60 -13.14
N LEU A 287 -9.63 3.36 -14.04
CA LEU A 287 -10.14 3.58 -15.39
C LEU A 287 -10.10 2.29 -16.23
N LYS A 288 -9.03 1.50 -16.13
CA LYS A 288 -8.91 0.18 -16.77
C LYS A 288 -10.04 -0.77 -16.36
N ASN A 289 -10.44 -0.71 -15.10
CA ASN A 289 -11.43 -1.60 -14.50
C ASN A 289 -12.84 -0.97 -14.39
N PHE A 290 -13.04 0.28 -14.82
CA PHE A 290 -14.29 1.04 -14.64
C PHE A 290 -15.53 0.30 -15.15
N LYS A 291 -15.42 -0.42 -16.27
CA LYS A 291 -16.51 -1.23 -16.83
C LYS A 291 -17.07 -2.27 -15.86
N TYR A 292 -16.25 -2.78 -14.95
CA TYR A 292 -16.67 -3.78 -13.96
C TYR A 292 -17.50 -3.18 -12.81
N LEU A 293 -17.61 -1.86 -12.71
CA LEU A 293 -18.51 -1.22 -11.74
C LEU A 293 -19.97 -1.62 -11.99
N PHE A 294 -20.34 -1.81 -13.25
CA PHE A 294 -21.71 -2.15 -13.68
C PHE A 294 -21.92 -3.67 -13.90
N ASP A 295 -20.86 -4.46 -13.78
CA ASP A 295 -20.92 -5.91 -13.92
C ASP A 295 -21.20 -6.58 -12.57
N LYS A 296 -22.38 -7.23 -12.43
CA LYS A 296 -22.77 -7.92 -11.21
C LYS A 296 -21.84 -9.09 -10.86
N SER A 297 -21.19 -9.70 -11.85
CA SER A 297 -20.25 -10.81 -11.67
C SER A 297 -18.91 -10.35 -11.09
N ALA A 298 -18.59 -9.05 -11.13
CA ALA A 298 -17.33 -8.51 -10.64
C ALA A 298 -17.20 -8.50 -9.10
N GLY A 299 -18.27 -8.87 -8.39
CA GLY A 299 -18.21 -9.09 -6.92
C GLY A 299 -17.59 -7.93 -6.15
N ALA A 300 -16.57 -8.25 -5.36
CA ALA A 300 -15.85 -7.33 -4.48
C ALA A 300 -15.11 -6.21 -5.23
N THR A 301 -14.68 -6.44 -6.48
CA THR A 301 -14.00 -5.45 -7.32
C THR A 301 -14.81 -4.17 -7.50
N ARG A 302 -16.14 -4.26 -7.54
CA ARG A 302 -17.03 -3.09 -7.66
C ARG A 302 -16.89 -2.12 -6.49
N PHE A 303 -16.81 -2.66 -5.28
CA PHE A 303 -16.64 -1.83 -4.07
C PHE A 303 -15.28 -1.14 -4.07
N ASP A 304 -14.23 -1.80 -4.54
CA ASP A 304 -12.91 -1.20 -4.65
C ASP A 304 -12.88 -0.07 -5.68
N ILE A 305 -13.45 -0.28 -6.87
CA ILE A 305 -13.56 0.77 -7.88
C ILE A 305 -14.32 1.98 -7.32
N LEU A 306 -15.46 1.74 -6.69
CA LEU A 306 -16.28 2.80 -6.10
C LEU A 306 -15.53 3.54 -4.98
N TYR A 307 -14.83 2.80 -4.11
CA TYR A 307 -14.04 3.36 -3.03
C TYR A 307 -12.91 4.27 -3.56
N TYR A 308 -12.17 3.84 -4.58
CA TYR A 308 -11.12 4.66 -5.19
C TYR A 308 -11.68 5.92 -5.87
N ILE A 309 -12.82 5.80 -6.59
CA ILE A 309 -13.50 6.96 -7.19
C ILE A 309 -13.93 7.93 -6.09
N LEU A 310 -14.54 7.42 -5.02
CA LEU A 310 -15.00 8.24 -3.91
C LEU A 310 -13.86 9.00 -3.24
N ILE A 311 -12.69 8.37 -3.05
CA ILE A 311 -11.52 9.02 -2.45
C ILE A 311 -10.88 10.02 -3.43
N TYR A 312 -10.51 9.58 -4.64
CA TYR A 312 -9.69 10.41 -5.53
C TYR A 312 -10.46 11.51 -6.25
N ALA A 313 -11.72 11.27 -6.63
CA ALA A 313 -12.51 12.25 -7.36
C ALA A 313 -13.38 13.11 -6.42
N PHE A 314 -14.12 12.50 -5.50
CA PHE A 314 -15.11 13.22 -4.71
C PHE A 314 -14.56 13.77 -3.40
N PHE A 315 -13.87 12.96 -2.60
CA PHE A 315 -13.40 13.41 -1.27
C PHE A 315 -12.34 14.50 -1.37
N LEU A 316 -11.34 14.33 -2.24
CA LEU A 316 -10.28 15.34 -2.40
C LEU A 316 -10.82 16.64 -2.98
N SER A 317 -11.76 16.58 -3.93
CA SER A 317 -12.41 17.79 -4.45
C SER A 317 -13.27 18.47 -3.37
N ALA A 318 -14.04 17.70 -2.62
CA ALA A 318 -14.90 18.22 -1.55
C ALA A 318 -14.10 18.89 -0.43
N THR A 319 -12.95 18.34 -0.04
CA THR A 319 -12.08 18.95 0.99
C THR A 319 -11.46 20.26 0.50
N ILE A 320 -10.97 20.31 -0.74
CA ILE A 320 -10.42 21.54 -1.33
C ILE A 320 -11.49 22.64 -1.41
N ILE A 321 -12.67 22.30 -1.93
CA ILE A 321 -13.80 23.24 -2.04
C ILE A 321 -14.22 23.74 -0.66
N SER A 322 -14.35 22.84 0.33
CA SER A 322 -14.71 23.21 1.71
C SER A 322 -13.70 24.18 2.32
N ASP A 323 -12.39 23.95 2.13
CA ASP A 323 -11.34 24.81 2.64
C ASP A 323 -11.38 26.21 2.00
N ILE A 324 -11.54 26.28 0.67
CA ILE A 324 -11.64 27.55 -0.06
C ILE A 324 -12.86 28.35 0.41
N LEU A 325 -14.01 27.72 0.49
CA LEU A 325 -15.23 28.38 0.93
C LEU A 325 -15.19 28.79 2.40
N PHE A 326 -14.54 28.02 3.26
CA PHE A 326 -14.27 28.40 4.63
C PHE A 326 -13.44 29.69 4.73
N ILE A 327 -12.33 29.77 3.98
CA ILE A 327 -11.47 30.95 3.95
C ILE A 327 -12.23 32.16 3.39
N PHE A 328 -12.98 31.99 2.30
CA PHE A 328 -13.72 33.07 1.67
C PHE A 328 -14.89 33.57 2.54
N GLY A 329 -15.56 32.65 3.25
CA GLY A 329 -16.60 32.99 4.22
C GLY A 329 -16.04 33.74 5.43
N ALA A 330 -14.88 33.30 5.95
CA ALA A 330 -14.19 34.00 7.05
C ALA A 330 -13.66 35.36 6.66
N ALA A 331 -13.34 35.57 5.37
CA ALA A 331 -12.94 36.88 4.81
C ALA A 331 -14.12 37.76 4.34
N GLU A 332 -15.37 37.32 4.61
CA GLU A 332 -16.62 37.99 4.19
C GLU A 332 -16.76 38.19 2.65
N LEU A 333 -15.98 37.44 1.86
CA LEU A 333 -16.02 37.49 0.39
C LEU A 333 -17.20 36.75 -0.20
N VAL A 334 -17.76 35.79 0.54
CA VAL A 334 -18.95 35.00 0.16
C VAL A 334 -19.87 34.85 1.36
N THR A 335 -21.19 34.88 1.11
CA THR A 335 -22.20 34.59 2.12
C THR A 335 -22.70 33.16 1.97
N ILE A 336 -22.64 32.35 3.04
CA ILE A 336 -23.15 30.99 3.11
C ILE A 336 -24.35 31.02 4.06
N ASN A 337 -25.53 30.67 3.53
CA ASN A 337 -26.81 30.79 4.26
C ASN A 337 -27.31 29.42 4.78
N ILE A 338 -26.53 28.35 4.68
CA ILE A 338 -26.92 27.02 5.17
C ILE A 338 -26.94 27.04 6.69
N ILE A 339 -28.13 26.88 7.25
CA ILE A 339 -28.32 26.70 8.70
C ILE A 339 -27.62 25.42 9.14
N GLY A 340 -26.68 25.54 10.08
CA GLY A 340 -25.87 24.41 10.55
C GLY A 340 -24.51 24.24 9.81
N TYR A 341 -24.22 25.02 8.76
CA TYR A 341 -22.85 25.23 8.33
C TYR A 341 -22.17 26.16 9.32
N ASN A 342 -21.87 25.58 10.45
CA ASN A 342 -21.21 26.30 11.50
C ASN A 342 -19.97 25.51 11.93
N ILE A 343 -19.14 26.18 12.66
CA ILE A 343 -17.90 25.66 13.25
C ILE A 343 -18.11 24.33 14.01
N ILE A 344 -19.32 24.07 14.49
CA ILE A 344 -19.66 22.84 15.24
C ILE A 344 -19.53 21.58 14.36
N LEU A 345 -20.11 21.57 13.16
CA LEU A 345 -19.97 20.42 12.25
C LEU A 345 -18.53 20.20 11.81
N TRP A 346 -17.79 21.28 11.60
CA TRP A 346 -16.37 21.21 11.27
C TRP A 346 -15.54 20.63 12.43
N ILE A 347 -15.75 21.16 13.67
CA ILE A 347 -15.08 20.65 14.87
C ILE A 347 -15.44 19.17 15.09
N LEU A 348 -16.70 18.77 14.88
CA LEU A 348 -17.10 17.39 15.02
C LEU A 348 -16.41 16.48 13.98
N ALA A 349 -16.38 16.89 12.71
CA ALA A 349 -15.70 16.15 11.65
C ALA A 349 -14.19 15.98 11.94
N TYR A 350 -13.54 17.06 12.37
CA TYR A 350 -12.15 17.02 12.79
C TYR A 350 -11.93 16.12 14.03
N SER A 351 -12.81 16.18 15.03
CA SER A 351 -12.72 15.33 16.21
C SER A 351 -12.86 13.86 15.86
N VAL A 352 -13.79 13.50 14.97
CA VAL A 352 -13.97 12.12 14.49
C VAL A 352 -12.76 11.66 13.68
N PHE A 353 -12.18 12.52 12.85
CA PHE A 353 -10.94 12.23 12.13
C PHE A 353 -9.79 11.91 13.11
N VAL A 354 -9.54 12.79 14.09
CA VAL A 354 -8.49 12.59 15.11
C VAL A 354 -8.74 11.30 15.90
N PHE A 355 -9.95 11.09 16.37
CA PHE A 355 -10.30 9.89 17.14
C PHE A 355 -10.10 8.60 16.33
N SER A 356 -10.49 8.58 15.07
CA SER A 356 -10.32 7.44 14.17
C SER A 356 -8.82 7.06 14.00
N ILE A 357 -7.95 8.05 13.83
CA ILE A 357 -6.51 7.81 13.74
C ILE A 357 -5.96 7.29 15.08
N LEU A 358 -6.36 7.89 16.21
CA LEU A 358 -5.92 7.45 17.53
C LEU A 358 -6.32 6.00 17.82
N VAL A 359 -7.53 5.59 17.45
CA VAL A 359 -7.95 4.19 17.54
C VAL A 359 -7.07 3.30 16.65
N ALA A 360 -6.79 3.70 15.42
CA ALA A 360 -5.93 2.92 14.54
C ALA A 360 -4.51 2.75 15.08
N ILE A 361 -3.87 3.82 15.58
CA ILE A 361 -2.51 3.71 16.12
C ILE A 361 -2.46 3.06 17.51
N SER A 362 -3.56 3.03 18.26
CA SER A 362 -3.62 2.35 19.57
C SER A 362 -3.48 0.83 19.45
N THR A 363 -3.72 0.25 18.26
CA THR A 363 -3.51 -1.17 17.98
C THR A 363 -2.02 -1.54 17.86
N GLU A 364 -1.14 -0.54 17.78
CA GLU A 364 0.31 -0.75 17.65
C GLU A 364 1.05 -0.39 18.94
N LYS A 365 1.83 -1.34 19.44
CA LYS A 365 2.60 -1.14 20.67
C LYS A 365 3.60 0.02 20.52
N GLY A 366 3.53 0.99 21.45
CA GLY A 366 4.44 2.13 21.50
C GLY A 366 4.10 3.27 20.54
N GLU A 367 2.97 3.22 19.82
CA GLU A 367 2.57 4.31 18.91
C GLU A 367 1.60 5.31 19.56
N LEU A 368 0.84 4.91 20.56
CA LEU A 368 -0.03 5.83 21.29
C LEU A 368 0.79 6.63 22.32
N THR A 369 1.48 7.67 21.85
CA THR A 369 2.31 8.56 22.65
C THR A 369 1.77 9.99 22.60
N PHE A 370 2.12 10.83 23.58
CA PHE A 370 1.75 12.25 23.56
C PHE A 370 2.33 12.98 22.33
N SER A 371 3.55 12.63 21.91
CA SER A 371 4.15 13.18 20.69
C SER A 371 3.30 12.84 19.45
N ASN A 372 2.90 11.58 19.27
CA ASN A 372 2.06 11.18 18.15
C ASN A 372 0.66 11.79 18.23
N PHE A 373 0.10 11.99 19.42
CA PHE A 373 -1.15 12.73 19.59
C PHE A 373 -1.06 14.15 19.03
N LEU A 374 0.00 14.90 19.35
CA LEU A 374 0.22 16.24 18.82
C LEU A 374 0.41 16.23 17.28
N VAL A 375 1.13 15.23 16.78
CA VAL A 375 1.31 15.04 15.32
C VAL A 375 -0.03 14.78 14.64
N VAL A 376 -0.91 13.96 15.21
CA VAL A 376 -2.26 13.68 14.67
C VAL A 376 -3.10 14.97 14.65
N LEU A 377 -3.05 15.80 15.69
CA LEU A 377 -3.75 17.09 15.69
C LEU A 377 -3.28 18.01 14.55
N ALA A 378 -1.98 18.05 14.29
CA ALA A 378 -1.43 18.88 13.22
C ALA A 378 -1.66 18.29 11.81
N MET A 379 -1.87 16.97 11.70
CA MET A 379 -1.87 16.23 10.43
C MET A 379 -2.94 16.71 9.45
N TYR A 380 -4.14 17.01 9.94
CA TYR A 380 -5.23 17.51 9.10
C TYR A 380 -4.88 18.82 8.41
N PHE A 381 -4.31 19.77 9.16
CA PHE A 381 -4.02 21.14 8.67
C PHE A 381 -2.77 21.21 7.78
N THR A 382 -1.93 20.19 7.83
CA THR A 382 -0.63 20.18 7.16
C THR A 382 -0.54 19.06 6.14
N TYR A 383 -0.24 17.85 6.60
CA TYR A 383 0.07 16.67 5.77
C TYR A 383 -1.11 16.23 4.88
N CYS A 384 -2.33 16.19 5.42
CA CYS A 384 -3.50 15.75 4.66
C CYS A 384 -3.81 16.70 3.48
N LYS A 385 -3.51 18.00 3.60
CA LYS A 385 -3.70 18.96 2.52
C LYS A 385 -2.79 18.71 1.32
N LEU A 386 -1.61 18.14 1.56
CA LEU A 386 -0.67 17.79 0.49
C LEU A 386 -1.23 16.70 -0.45
N TRP A 387 -2.12 15.84 0.05
CA TRP A 387 -2.75 14.80 -0.78
C TRP A 387 -3.64 15.36 -1.89
N GLY A 388 -4.28 16.52 -1.68
CA GLY A 388 -5.02 17.22 -2.75
C GLY A 388 -4.10 17.59 -3.91
N ILE A 389 -2.91 18.11 -3.60
CA ILE A 389 -1.88 18.47 -4.60
C ILE A 389 -1.35 17.21 -5.30
N VAL A 390 -1.06 16.15 -4.53
CA VAL A 390 -0.59 14.86 -5.06
C VAL A 390 -1.58 14.27 -6.05
N ALA A 391 -2.88 14.26 -5.72
CA ALA A 391 -3.91 13.73 -6.59
C ALA A 391 -4.05 14.56 -7.88
N ALA A 392 -4.01 15.89 -7.78
CA ALA A 392 -4.05 16.78 -8.95
C ALA A 392 -2.84 16.55 -9.88
N ILE A 393 -1.63 16.44 -9.32
CA ILE A 393 -0.41 16.13 -10.08
C ILE A 393 -0.50 14.73 -10.71
N GLY A 394 -0.98 13.73 -9.96
CA GLY A 394 -1.17 12.37 -10.45
C GLY A 394 -2.13 12.31 -11.63
N PHE A 395 -3.27 13.00 -11.53
CA PHE A 395 -4.28 13.11 -12.58
C PHE A 395 -3.74 13.86 -13.81
N TYR A 396 -3.08 15.00 -13.61
CA TYR A 396 -2.43 15.75 -14.69
C TYR A 396 -1.41 14.90 -15.44
N ASN A 397 -0.54 14.19 -14.72
CA ASN A 397 0.47 13.34 -15.30
C ASN A 397 -0.14 12.15 -16.05
N TYR A 398 -1.24 11.59 -15.54
CA TYR A 398 -1.98 10.55 -16.24
C TYR A 398 -2.53 11.03 -17.58
N ILE A 399 -3.26 12.15 -17.59
CA ILE A 399 -3.82 12.75 -18.82
C ILE A 399 -2.71 13.09 -19.83
N LYS A 400 -1.63 13.71 -19.35
CA LYS A 400 -0.47 14.07 -20.17
C LYS A 400 0.13 12.85 -20.88
N ASP A 401 0.30 11.73 -20.17
CA ASP A 401 0.86 10.52 -20.78
C ASP A 401 -0.10 9.86 -21.76
N VAL A 402 -1.42 9.89 -21.49
CA VAL A 402 -2.44 9.40 -22.43
C VAL A 402 -2.44 10.21 -23.74
N ILE A 403 -2.45 11.55 -23.63
CA ILE A 403 -2.45 12.44 -24.81
C ILE A 403 -1.17 12.29 -25.63
N LEU A 404 0.00 12.23 -24.94
CA LEU A 404 1.30 12.15 -25.58
C LEU A 404 1.72 10.72 -25.94
N LYS A 405 0.84 9.72 -25.71
CA LYS A 405 1.10 8.29 -25.94
C LYS A 405 2.45 7.83 -25.33
N ARG A 406 2.77 8.34 -24.16
CA ARG A 406 4.02 7.99 -23.45
C ARG A 406 3.85 6.70 -22.69
N GLU A 407 4.87 5.86 -22.74
CA GLU A 407 4.95 4.71 -21.85
C GLU A 407 5.17 5.16 -20.40
N ALA A 408 4.57 4.45 -19.48
CA ALA A 408 4.70 4.72 -18.06
C ALA A 408 6.15 4.47 -17.61
N LYS A 409 6.84 5.52 -17.16
CA LYS A 409 8.18 5.38 -16.58
C LYS A 409 8.08 5.18 -15.09
N TRP A 410 8.72 4.11 -14.60
CA TRP A 410 8.88 3.87 -13.17
C TRP A 410 9.93 4.83 -12.59
N TYR A 411 9.55 5.56 -11.53
CA TYR A 411 10.47 6.41 -10.77
C TYR A 411 10.92 5.66 -9.52
N LYS A 412 12.22 5.44 -9.40
CA LYS A 412 12.82 4.86 -8.20
C LYS A 412 12.78 5.87 -7.05
N THR A 413 12.29 5.45 -5.88
CA THR A 413 12.37 6.25 -4.65
C THR A 413 13.82 6.29 -4.16
N GLU A 414 14.34 7.48 -3.87
CA GLU A 414 15.68 7.66 -3.30
C GLU A 414 15.77 7.05 -1.91
N ARG A 415 16.92 6.43 -1.61
CA ARG A 415 17.24 5.84 -0.30
C ARG A 415 18.22 6.73 0.46
N PHE A 416 18.07 6.77 1.77
CA PHE A 416 18.82 7.64 2.67
C PHE A 416 19.73 6.85 3.60
#